data_942318c9ff90f5682fcbee7a15ce47c1
#
_entry.id   942318c9ff90f5682fcbee7a15ce47c1
#
_cell.length_a   1.000
_cell.length_b   1.000
_cell.length_c   1.000
_cell.angle_alpha   90.00
_cell.angle_beta   90.00
_cell.angle_gamma   90.00
#
_symmetry.space_group_name_H-M   'P 1'
#
loop_
_entity.id
_entity.type
_entity.pdbx_description
1 polymer ?
#
loop_
_entity_poly.entity_id
_entity_poly.type
_entity_poly.pdbx_seq_one_letter_code
_entity_poly.pdbx_strand_id
1 'polypeptide(L)'
;MKKHNGMRPQDVVILLKKTTKSGRNLLNKDIASSLKISASEVSEALERCRIAKLVDRNKQKVNIMALEEFLIYGLKYVFPVQPDSVVRGVSTAFSASPIKEEISQGKEKYVWPYNKGTERGQGIEPLYKSVPEIVNSDTELYELLVIVDTLRIGKIRE
;
A
#
# COMPACT_ATOMS: atom_id res chain seq x y z
N MET A 1 -4.69 13.18 -26.14
CA MET A 1 -3.93 13.14 -24.88
C MET A 1 -4.81 12.57 -23.78
N LYS A 2 -4.37 11.50 -23.14
CA LYS A 2 -5.12 10.93 -22.02
C LYS A 2 -5.09 11.88 -20.83
N LYS A 3 -6.25 12.14 -20.24
CA LYS A 3 -6.34 12.93 -19.03
C LYS A 3 -6.02 12.07 -17.82
N HIS A 4 -5.34 12.66 -16.85
CA HIS A 4 -5.17 12.04 -15.54
C HIS A 4 -6.50 12.14 -14.78
N ASN A 5 -7.07 10.99 -14.45
CA ASN A 5 -8.36 10.92 -13.76
C ASN A 5 -8.22 10.83 -12.24
N GLY A 6 -7.05 11.18 -11.72
CA GLY A 6 -6.74 11.07 -10.30
C GLY A 6 -6.12 9.71 -9.95
N MET A 7 -5.24 9.72 -8.95
CA MET A 7 -4.65 8.50 -8.41
C MET A 7 -5.72 7.64 -7.73
N ARG A 8 -5.56 6.33 -7.84
CA ARG A 8 -6.37 5.35 -7.11
C ARG A 8 -5.54 4.67 -6.03
N PRO A 9 -6.15 4.19 -4.94
CA PRO A 9 -5.38 3.55 -3.87
C PRO A 9 -4.54 2.36 -4.34
N GLN A 10 -5.05 1.56 -5.29
CA GLN A 10 -4.30 0.45 -5.85
C GLN A 10 -3.02 0.87 -6.58
N ASP A 11 -2.97 2.10 -7.07
CA ASP A 11 -1.76 2.62 -7.73
C ASP A 11 -0.59 2.64 -6.76
N VAL A 12 -0.84 2.96 -5.50
CA VAL A 12 0.19 2.95 -4.45
C VAL A 12 0.70 1.52 -4.23
N VAL A 13 -0.19 0.54 -4.18
CA VAL A 13 0.20 -0.88 -4.01
C VAL A 13 1.11 -1.32 -5.16
N ILE A 14 0.75 -0.97 -6.39
CA ILE A 14 1.54 -1.31 -7.59
C ILE A 14 2.91 -0.64 -7.53
N LEU A 15 2.96 0.64 -7.19
CA LEU A 15 4.23 1.37 -7.07
C LEU A 15 5.12 0.74 -5.99
N LEU A 16 4.57 0.41 -4.83
CA LEU A 16 5.33 -0.23 -3.76
C LEU A 16 5.88 -1.58 -4.20
N LYS A 17 5.07 -2.39 -4.87
CA LYS A 17 5.55 -3.69 -5.40
C LYS A 17 6.72 -3.49 -6.34
N LYS A 18 6.67 -2.49 -7.22
CA LYS A 18 7.75 -2.20 -8.16
C LYS A 18 9.04 -1.72 -7.47
N THR A 19 8.98 -1.25 -6.24
CA THR A 19 10.18 -0.87 -5.49
C THR A 19 10.83 -2.04 -4.78
N THR A 20 10.14 -3.17 -4.61
CA THR A 20 10.69 -4.35 -3.93
C THR A 20 11.72 -5.06 -4.80
N LYS A 21 12.59 -5.84 -4.17
CA LYS A 21 13.60 -6.63 -4.87
C LYS A 21 12.96 -7.60 -5.87
N SER A 22 11.87 -8.26 -5.46
CA SER A 22 11.15 -9.20 -6.32
C SER A 22 10.31 -8.52 -7.40
N GLY A 23 9.93 -7.26 -7.20
CA GLY A 23 9.00 -6.55 -8.08
C GLY A 23 9.62 -5.65 -9.13
N ARG A 24 10.84 -5.16 -8.90
CA ARG A 24 11.44 -4.11 -9.74
C ARG A 24 11.62 -4.48 -11.20
N ASN A 25 11.81 -5.75 -11.50
CA ASN A 25 12.05 -6.24 -12.85
C ASN A 25 10.90 -7.09 -13.40
N LEU A 26 9.75 -7.12 -12.72
CA LEU A 26 8.60 -7.89 -13.15
C LEU A 26 7.90 -7.23 -14.33
N LEU A 27 7.41 -8.07 -15.23
CA LEU A 27 6.49 -7.64 -16.28
C LEU A 27 5.13 -7.32 -15.67
N ASN A 28 4.33 -6.50 -16.37
CA ASN A 28 3.00 -6.12 -15.88
C ASN A 28 2.10 -7.33 -15.57
N LYS A 29 2.16 -8.38 -16.39
CA LYS A 29 1.39 -9.61 -16.16
C LYS A 29 1.78 -10.30 -14.85
N ASP A 30 3.06 -10.25 -14.47
CA ASP A 30 3.56 -10.87 -13.27
C ASP A 30 3.24 -10.03 -12.03
N ILE A 31 3.26 -8.71 -12.16
CA ILE A 31 2.78 -7.81 -11.12
C ILE A 31 1.29 -8.05 -10.89
N ALA A 32 0.51 -8.12 -11.97
CA ALA A 32 -0.93 -8.40 -11.89
C ALA A 32 -1.21 -9.71 -11.15
N SER A 33 -0.49 -10.76 -11.51
CA SER A 33 -0.62 -12.06 -10.88
C SER A 33 -0.25 -12.02 -9.39
N SER A 34 0.88 -11.38 -9.05
CA SER A 34 1.36 -11.30 -7.67
C SER A 34 0.45 -10.49 -6.75
N LEU A 35 -0.20 -9.46 -7.29
CA LEU A 35 -1.08 -8.57 -6.52
C LEU A 35 -2.56 -8.93 -6.64
N LYS A 36 -2.90 -9.90 -7.48
CA LYS A 36 -4.28 -10.28 -7.78
C LYS A 36 -5.10 -9.09 -8.28
N ILE A 37 -4.49 -8.30 -9.13
CA ILE A 37 -5.08 -7.17 -9.84
C ILE A 37 -5.08 -7.54 -11.32
N SER A 38 -6.09 -7.15 -12.08
CA SER A 38 -6.11 -7.48 -13.51
C SER A 38 -4.96 -6.80 -14.27
N ALA A 39 -4.50 -7.42 -15.35
CA ALA A 39 -3.41 -6.86 -16.16
C ALA A 39 -3.77 -5.49 -16.74
N SER A 40 -5.04 -5.30 -17.13
CA SER A 40 -5.52 -4.01 -17.64
C SER A 40 -5.49 -2.94 -16.56
N GLU A 41 -5.87 -3.27 -15.33
CA GLU A 41 -5.81 -2.32 -14.22
C GLU A 41 -4.37 -1.94 -13.89
N VAL A 42 -3.43 -2.87 -13.95
CA VAL A 42 -2.00 -2.58 -13.77
C VAL A 42 -1.51 -1.61 -14.84
N SER A 43 -1.87 -1.88 -16.10
CA SER A 43 -1.49 -1.01 -17.22
C SER A 43 -2.05 0.40 -17.06
N GLU A 44 -3.32 0.52 -16.71
CA GLU A 44 -3.96 1.82 -16.49
C GLU A 44 -3.37 2.56 -15.28
N ALA A 45 -3.07 1.83 -14.21
CA ALA A 45 -2.44 2.40 -13.03
C ALA A 45 -1.05 2.97 -13.36
N LEU A 46 -0.24 2.24 -14.12
CA LEU A 46 1.09 2.70 -14.51
C LEU A 46 1.00 3.92 -15.44
N GLU A 47 -0.04 4.02 -16.27
CA GLU A 47 -0.26 5.21 -17.09
C GLU A 47 -0.61 6.42 -16.21
N ARG A 48 -1.48 6.25 -15.20
CA ARG A 48 -1.74 7.31 -14.24
C ARG A 48 -0.46 7.74 -13.52
N CYS A 49 0.35 6.78 -13.11
CA CYS A 49 1.63 7.03 -12.42
C CYS A 49 2.63 7.74 -13.33
N ARG A 50 2.65 7.41 -14.63
CA ARG A 50 3.50 8.09 -15.60
C ARG A 50 3.12 9.56 -15.74
N ILE A 51 1.83 9.83 -15.88
CA ILE A 51 1.31 11.20 -15.99
C ILE A 51 1.64 12.00 -14.73
N ALA A 52 1.54 11.36 -13.55
CA ALA A 52 1.89 11.96 -12.27
C ALA A 52 3.40 12.05 -12.02
N LYS A 53 4.22 11.52 -12.93
CA LYS A 53 5.69 11.50 -12.82
C LYS A 53 6.22 10.66 -11.66
N LEU A 54 5.44 9.67 -11.24
CA LEU A 54 5.84 8.69 -10.22
C LEU A 54 6.59 7.50 -10.83
N VAL A 55 6.49 7.31 -12.13
CA VAL A 55 7.30 6.35 -12.89
C VAL A 55 7.87 7.05 -14.13
N ASP A 56 8.93 6.46 -14.72
CA ASP A 56 9.55 7.00 -15.90
C ASP A 56 8.63 6.87 -17.14
N ARG A 57 9.10 7.41 -18.27
CA ARG A 57 8.33 7.38 -19.53
C ARG A 57 8.01 5.97 -19.99
N ASN A 58 8.91 5.03 -19.72
CA ASN A 58 8.77 3.64 -20.13
C ASN A 58 7.98 2.81 -19.13
N LYS A 59 7.51 3.42 -18.03
CA LYS A 59 6.76 2.76 -16.96
C LYS A 59 7.53 1.60 -16.32
N GLN A 60 8.87 1.68 -16.33
CA GLN A 60 9.75 0.64 -15.82
C GLN A 60 10.27 0.94 -14.42
N LYS A 61 10.70 2.17 -14.19
CA LYS A 61 11.33 2.58 -12.94
C LYS A 61 10.47 3.56 -12.17
N VAL A 62 10.30 3.26 -10.89
CA VAL A 62 9.62 4.17 -9.96
C VAL A 62 10.55 5.33 -9.63
N ASN A 63 10.03 6.54 -9.67
CA ASN A 63 10.72 7.71 -9.16
C ASN A 63 10.61 7.70 -7.64
N ILE A 64 11.62 7.15 -6.97
CA ILE A 64 11.59 6.91 -5.53
C ILE A 64 11.41 8.22 -4.75
N MET A 65 12.12 9.28 -5.14
CA MET A 65 12.02 10.57 -4.45
C MET A 65 10.61 11.15 -4.54
N ALA A 66 9.99 11.08 -5.71
CA ALA A 66 8.63 11.58 -5.91
C ALA A 66 7.61 10.73 -5.14
N LEU A 67 7.78 9.41 -5.14
CA LEU A 67 6.91 8.51 -4.39
C LEU A 67 7.02 8.79 -2.90
N GLU A 68 8.23 8.91 -2.37
CA GLU A 68 8.47 9.21 -0.96
C GLU A 68 7.81 10.53 -0.56
N GLU A 69 7.99 11.57 -1.37
CA GLU A 69 7.36 12.87 -1.14
C GLU A 69 5.83 12.76 -1.06
N PHE A 70 5.24 12.03 -2.01
CA PHE A 70 3.79 11.81 -2.02
C PHE A 70 3.32 11.04 -0.77
N LEU A 71 4.03 9.96 -0.41
CA LEU A 71 3.65 9.14 0.75
C LEU A 71 3.72 9.92 2.06
N ILE A 72 4.75 10.75 2.23
CA ILE A 72 4.95 11.51 3.47
C ILE A 72 3.99 12.70 3.57
N TYR A 73 3.80 13.44 2.48
CA TYR A 73 3.11 14.73 2.53
C TYR A 73 1.70 14.71 1.95
N GLY A 74 1.36 13.78 1.09
CA GLY A 74 0.09 13.80 0.37
C GLY A 74 -0.87 12.66 0.67
N LEU A 75 -0.34 11.49 0.98
CA LEU A 75 -1.13 10.25 1.05
C LEU A 75 -2.33 10.35 1.99
N LYS A 76 -2.12 10.86 3.19
CA LYS A 76 -3.16 10.95 4.23
C LYS A 76 -4.32 11.87 3.84
N TYR A 77 -4.10 12.79 2.92
CA TYR A 77 -5.15 13.69 2.43
C TYR A 77 -5.88 13.11 1.22
N VAL A 78 -5.20 12.30 0.43
CA VAL A 78 -5.75 11.74 -0.81
C VAL A 78 -6.48 10.41 -0.53
N PHE A 79 -5.90 9.57 0.31
CA PHE A 79 -6.45 8.27 0.69
C PHE A 79 -6.58 8.15 2.21
N PRO A 80 -7.39 9.01 2.84
CA PRO A 80 -7.53 8.97 4.29
C PRO A 80 -8.17 7.66 4.74
N VAL A 81 -7.89 7.28 5.98
CA VAL A 81 -8.49 6.10 6.59
C VAL A 81 -8.85 6.43 8.03
N GLN A 82 -9.99 5.92 8.47
CA GLN A 82 -10.42 6.00 9.86
C GLN A 82 -10.58 4.58 10.41
N PRO A 83 -9.98 4.30 11.58
CA PRO A 83 -10.19 3.01 12.22
C PRO A 83 -11.67 2.77 12.49
N ASP A 84 -12.14 1.57 12.16
CA ASP A 84 -13.53 1.14 12.32
C ASP A 84 -13.65 0.18 13.50
N SER A 85 -14.78 -0.50 13.61
CA SER A 85 -15.03 -1.47 14.68
C SER A 85 -14.00 -2.58 14.73
N VAL A 86 -13.91 -3.27 15.87
CA VAL A 86 -12.99 -4.38 16.07
C VAL A 86 -13.44 -5.59 15.25
N VAL A 87 -12.53 -6.08 14.41
CA VAL A 87 -12.77 -7.21 13.50
C VAL A 87 -11.55 -8.12 13.46
N ARG A 88 -11.74 -9.30 12.88
CA ARG A 88 -10.65 -10.23 12.60
C ARG A 88 -9.91 -9.78 11.35
N GLY A 89 -8.58 -9.93 11.35
CA GLY A 89 -7.81 -9.57 10.18
C GLY A 89 -6.31 -9.81 10.31
N VAL A 90 -5.56 -9.12 9.47
CA VAL A 90 -4.10 -9.15 9.41
C VAL A 90 -3.56 -7.84 9.98
N SER A 91 -2.64 -7.92 10.92
CA SER A 91 -2.08 -6.74 11.60
C SER A 91 -1.44 -5.76 10.61
N THR A 92 -1.67 -4.48 10.86
CA THR A 92 -1.06 -3.39 10.07
C THR A 92 -0.71 -2.20 10.96
N ALA A 93 -0.08 -1.19 10.36
CA ALA A 93 0.30 0.05 11.01
C ALA A 93 1.10 -0.21 12.30
N PHE A 94 0.69 0.39 13.41
CA PHE A 94 1.41 0.27 14.69
C PHE A 94 1.41 -1.16 15.26
N SER A 95 0.57 -2.04 14.73
CA SER A 95 0.42 -3.41 15.22
C SER A 95 1.23 -4.44 14.44
N ALA A 96 2.03 -4.01 13.47
CA ALA A 96 2.82 -4.89 12.61
C ALA A 96 4.25 -4.36 12.41
N SER A 97 5.15 -5.28 12.04
CA SER A 97 6.54 -4.92 11.73
C SER A 97 6.61 -4.08 10.45
N PRO A 98 7.54 -3.13 10.34
CA PRO A 98 8.59 -2.82 11.32
C PRO A 98 8.16 -1.82 12.40
N ILE A 99 6.97 -1.27 12.32
CA ILE A 99 6.55 -0.15 13.17
C ILE A 99 6.38 -0.59 14.64
N LYS A 100 5.83 -1.77 14.87
CA LYS A 100 5.57 -2.24 16.25
C LYS A 100 6.84 -2.35 17.10
N GLU A 101 8.01 -2.52 16.49
CA GLU A 101 9.29 -2.59 17.19
C GLU A 101 9.84 -1.22 17.53
N GLU A 102 9.45 -0.20 16.75
CA GLU A 102 9.98 1.15 16.89
C GLU A 102 9.11 2.07 17.75
N ILE A 103 7.82 1.80 17.77
CA ILE A 103 6.85 2.66 18.44
C ILE A 103 6.07 1.84 19.46
N SER A 104 5.98 2.36 20.68
CA SER A 104 5.17 1.73 21.72
C SER A 104 3.71 1.66 21.31
N GLN A 105 3.16 0.45 21.29
CA GLN A 105 1.75 0.24 20.99
C GLN A 105 0.88 0.75 22.14
N GLY A 106 -0.13 1.53 21.81
CA GLY A 106 -1.23 1.78 22.73
C GLY A 106 -2.07 0.50 22.90
N LYS A 107 -3.20 0.62 23.59
CA LYS A 107 -4.12 -0.50 23.80
C LYS A 107 -4.84 -0.92 22.52
N GLU A 108 -4.82 -0.08 21.50
CA GLU A 108 -5.55 -0.30 20.25
C GLU A 108 -4.67 -1.04 19.25
N LYS A 109 -5.23 -2.12 18.70
CA LYS A 109 -4.61 -2.86 17.59
C LYS A 109 -5.31 -2.48 16.30
N TYR A 110 -4.57 -2.55 15.19
CA TYR A 110 -5.09 -2.24 13.86
C TYR A 110 -4.89 -3.44 12.94
N VAL A 111 -5.92 -3.78 12.19
CA VAL A 111 -5.90 -4.91 11.26
C VAL A 111 -6.55 -4.52 9.93
N TRP A 112 -6.09 -5.14 8.83
CA TRP A 112 -6.88 -5.19 7.62
C TRP A 112 -7.95 -6.26 7.80
N PRO A 113 -9.23 -5.94 7.64
CA PRO A 113 -10.28 -6.95 7.79
C PRO A 113 -10.05 -8.14 6.84
N TYR A 114 -10.05 -9.35 7.40
CA TYR A 114 -9.81 -10.57 6.63
C TYR A 114 -10.32 -11.78 7.42
N ASN A 115 -11.18 -12.57 6.80
CA ASN A 115 -11.83 -13.71 7.48
C ASN A 115 -10.87 -14.83 7.87
N LYS A 116 -9.73 -14.94 7.20
CA LYS A 116 -8.66 -15.91 7.51
C LYS A 116 -7.56 -15.31 8.37
N GLY A 117 -7.72 -14.10 8.84
CA GLY A 117 -6.76 -13.45 9.73
C GLY A 117 -6.73 -14.08 11.11
N THR A 118 -5.62 -13.92 11.80
CA THR A 118 -5.40 -14.49 13.14
C THR A 118 -5.48 -13.46 14.26
N GLU A 119 -5.53 -12.18 13.91
CA GLU A 119 -5.55 -11.09 14.87
C GLU A 119 -6.90 -10.39 14.89
N ARG A 120 -7.16 -9.68 15.98
CA ARG A 120 -8.34 -8.83 16.12
C ARG A 120 -7.89 -7.41 16.47
N GLY A 121 -8.52 -6.44 15.83
CA GLY A 121 -8.22 -5.04 16.06
C GLY A 121 -9.20 -4.16 15.32
N GLN A 122 -9.02 -2.86 15.43
CA GLN A 122 -9.82 -1.92 14.68
C GLN A 122 -9.53 -2.07 13.18
N GLY A 123 -10.58 -2.17 12.39
CA GLY A 123 -10.47 -2.35 10.94
C GLY A 123 -9.91 -1.13 10.25
N ILE A 124 -8.86 -1.33 9.47
CA ILE A 124 -8.28 -0.33 8.57
C ILE A 124 -8.53 -0.82 7.15
N GLU A 125 -9.23 -0.02 6.36
CA GLU A 125 -9.45 -0.39 4.96
C GLU A 125 -8.13 -0.42 4.21
N PRO A 126 -7.74 -1.57 3.61
CA PRO A 126 -6.49 -1.65 2.87
C PRO A 126 -6.58 -0.81 1.59
N LEU A 127 -5.43 -0.39 1.06
CA LEU A 127 -5.37 0.35 -0.20
C LEU A 127 -5.94 -0.44 -1.38
N TYR A 128 -5.95 -1.76 -1.27
CA TYR A 128 -6.62 -2.62 -2.24
C TYR A 128 -7.13 -3.88 -1.55
N LYS A 129 -8.24 -4.40 -2.01
CA LYS A 129 -8.95 -5.54 -1.38
C LYS A 129 -8.11 -6.82 -1.25
N SER A 130 -7.14 -7.05 -2.13
CA SER A 130 -6.29 -8.25 -2.11
C SER A 130 -5.15 -8.17 -1.08
N VAL A 131 -4.88 -7.00 -0.51
CA VAL A 131 -3.73 -6.78 0.37
C VAL A 131 -3.63 -7.79 1.51
N PRO A 132 -4.68 -8.07 2.30
CA PRO A 132 -4.55 -9.01 3.42
C PRO A 132 -4.14 -10.43 2.99
N GLU A 133 -4.49 -10.80 1.77
CA GLU A 133 -4.19 -12.12 1.22
C GLU A 133 -2.77 -12.18 0.65
N ILE A 134 -2.37 -11.18 -0.14
CA ILE A 134 -1.09 -11.22 -0.86
C ILE A 134 0.13 -11.01 0.02
N VAL A 135 -0.02 -10.33 1.16
CA VAL A 135 1.12 -10.04 2.05
C VAL A 135 1.69 -11.27 2.73
N ASN A 136 0.93 -12.35 2.81
CA ASN A 136 1.41 -13.62 3.40
C ASN A 136 2.61 -14.20 2.67
N SER A 137 2.72 -13.94 1.38
CA SER A 137 3.81 -14.45 0.54
C SER A 137 4.80 -13.38 0.11
N ASP A 138 4.70 -12.18 0.65
CA ASP A 138 5.55 -11.04 0.23
C ASP A 138 5.86 -10.17 1.45
N THR A 139 6.88 -10.55 2.20
CA THR A 139 7.27 -9.86 3.43
C THR A 139 7.69 -8.42 3.18
N GLU A 140 8.45 -8.17 2.11
CA GLU A 140 8.94 -6.83 1.80
C GLU A 140 7.78 -5.88 1.48
N LEU A 141 6.82 -6.33 0.67
CA LEU A 141 5.61 -5.56 0.38
C LEU A 141 4.77 -5.34 1.63
N TYR A 142 4.66 -6.37 2.48
CA TYR A 142 3.93 -6.26 3.75
C TYR A 142 4.49 -5.12 4.59
N GLU A 143 5.80 -5.10 4.80
CA GLU A 143 6.44 -4.06 5.60
C GLU A 143 6.21 -2.65 5.03
N LEU A 144 6.30 -2.51 3.71
CA LEU A 144 6.03 -1.23 3.04
C LEU A 144 4.58 -0.77 3.24
N LEU A 145 3.63 -1.68 3.11
CA LEU A 145 2.21 -1.37 3.31
C LEU A 145 1.89 -1.00 4.76
N VAL A 146 2.57 -1.63 5.72
CA VAL A 146 2.46 -1.29 7.14
C VAL A 146 2.91 0.16 7.40
N ILE A 147 4.06 0.54 6.84
CA ILE A 147 4.58 1.90 6.94
C ILE A 147 3.60 2.90 6.32
N VAL A 148 3.09 2.57 5.16
CA VAL A 148 2.13 3.43 4.44
C VAL A 148 0.84 3.62 5.24
N ASP A 149 0.31 2.56 5.84
CA ASP A 149 -0.88 2.67 6.70
C ASP A 149 -0.62 3.52 7.93
N THR A 150 0.59 3.41 8.50
CA THR A 150 0.99 4.26 9.62
C THR A 150 0.91 5.74 9.23
N LEU A 151 1.38 6.09 8.03
CA LEU A 151 1.27 7.45 7.51
C LEU A 151 -0.19 7.87 7.26
N ARG A 152 -1.03 6.94 6.79
CA ARG A 152 -2.45 7.23 6.54
C ARG A 152 -3.23 7.51 7.82
N ILE A 153 -2.94 6.79 8.89
CA ILE A 153 -3.62 6.97 10.17
C ILE A 153 -3.25 8.32 10.78
N GLY A 154 -2.03 8.78 10.58
CA GLY A 154 -1.61 10.13 10.94
C GLY A 154 -1.60 10.44 12.42
N LYS A 155 -1.55 9.44 13.29
CA LYS A 155 -1.48 9.62 14.74
C LYS A 155 -0.07 9.78 15.28
N ILE A 156 0.93 9.81 14.42
CA ILE A 156 2.30 10.01 14.85
C ILE A 156 2.44 11.47 15.21
N ARG A 157 2.57 11.71 16.47
CA ARG A 157 3.16 12.97 16.92
C ARG A 157 4.66 12.75 16.81
N GLU A 158 5.21 13.29 15.68
CA GLU A 158 6.57 13.66 15.51
C GLU A 158 7.59 13.24 16.53
#